data_c8d2130766ca1b1d1482e964f36e2d2e
#
_entry.id   c8d2130766ca1b1d1482e964f36e2d2e
#
_cell.length_a   1.000
_cell.length_b   1.000
_cell.length_c   1.000
_cell.angle_alpha   90.00
_cell.angle_beta   90.00
_cell.angle_gamma   90.00
#
_symmetry.space_group_name_H-M   'P 1'
#
loop_
_entity.id
_entity.type
_entity.pdbx_description
1 polymer ?
#
loop_
_entity_poly.entity_id
_entity_poly.type
_entity_poly.pdbx_seq_one_letter_code
_entity_poly.pdbx_strand_id
1 'polypeptide(L)'
;RCLRLAALHIADPARLTPGEFAFWGDGLLNSEIAAEAAFALLSRIGAFPELFAAWIAPDAGWLRQYAALMAAARVPHPSPAWAVPAAAVVHGAAAASIPEAHLLAHGAVALFTALGTRNEENRQAVLRAAGSLGQLPAEACVHEELAWRLEV
;
A
#
# COMPACT_ATOMS: atom_id res chain seq x y z
N ARG A 1 3.96 -16.59 -15.73
CA ARG A 1 3.99 -16.39 -14.27
C ARG A 1 5.42 -16.46 -13.72
N CYS A 2 6.10 -17.60 -13.84
CA CYS A 2 7.45 -17.80 -13.28
C CYS A 2 8.49 -16.75 -13.75
N LEU A 3 8.49 -16.38 -15.03
CA LEU A 3 9.42 -15.38 -15.57
C LEU A 3 9.21 -13.99 -14.97
N ARG A 4 7.96 -13.59 -14.69
CA ARG A 4 7.66 -12.30 -14.07
C ARG A 4 8.11 -12.27 -12.62
N LEU A 5 7.85 -13.33 -11.87
CA LEU A 5 8.33 -13.46 -10.49
C LEU A 5 9.87 -13.44 -10.44
N ALA A 6 10.53 -14.17 -11.35
CA ALA A 6 11.98 -14.16 -11.45
C ALA A 6 12.53 -12.75 -11.75
N ALA A 7 11.89 -12.01 -12.64
CA ALA A 7 12.29 -10.64 -12.96
C ALA A 7 12.30 -9.72 -11.74
N LEU A 8 11.33 -9.86 -10.84
CA LEU A 8 11.27 -9.07 -9.60
C LEU A 8 12.46 -9.30 -8.66
N HIS A 9 12.98 -10.53 -8.65
CA HIS A 9 14.14 -10.88 -7.81
C HIS A 9 15.49 -10.56 -8.45
N ILE A 10 15.54 -10.44 -9.78
CA ILE A 10 16.77 -10.14 -10.53
C ILE A 10 16.95 -8.63 -10.72
N ALA A 11 15.85 -7.86 -10.79
CA ALA A 11 15.90 -6.43 -10.99
C ALA A 11 16.71 -5.73 -9.89
N ASP A 12 17.55 -4.80 -10.30
CA ASP A 12 18.34 -3.98 -9.38
C ASP A 12 17.50 -2.76 -8.91
N PRO A 13 17.14 -2.71 -7.62
CA PRO A 13 16.33 -1.60 -7.11
C PRO A 13 17.01 -0.24 -7.29
N ALA A 14 18.34 -0.18 -7.27
CA ALA A 14 19.09 1.05 -7.41
C ALA A 14 18.98 1.66 -8.82
N ARG A 15 18.60 0.86 -9.81
CA ARG A 15 18.46 1.29 -11.20
C ARG A 15 17.04 1.67 -11.60
N LEU A 16 16.05 1.42 -10.73
CA LEU A 16 14.65 1.67 -11.04
C LEU A 16 14.36 3.17 -10.88
N THR A 17 14.06 3.83 -11.97
CA THR A 17 13.78 5.27 -12.05
C THR A 17 12.28 5.55 -12.26
N PRO A 18 11.81 6.79 -11.99
CA PRO A 18 10.41 7.15 -12.23
C PRO A 18 9.92 6.89 -13.65
N GLY A 19 10.80 7.00 -14.67
CA GLY A 19 10.46 6.70 -16.07
C GLY A 19 10.07 5.24 -16.33
N GLU A 20 10.41 4.32 -15.43
CA GLU A 20 10.11 2.89 -15.56
C GLU A 20 8.87 2.45 -14.75
N PHE A 21 8.26 3.34 -13.99
CA PHE A 21 7.13 2.99 -13.12
C PHE A 21 5.95 2.42 -13.91
N ALA A 22 5.63 3.01 -15.08
CA ALA A 22 4.56 2.51 -15.93
C ALA A 22 4.83 1.08 -16.41
N PHE A 23 6.05 0.80 -16.84
CA PHE A 23 6.46 -0.55 -17.29
C PHE A 23 6.26 -1.60 -16.19
N TRP A 24 6.73 -1.31 -14.97
CA TRP A 24 6.58 -2.23 -13.85
C TRP A 24 5.11 -2.35 -13.42
N GLY A 25 4.36 -1.25 -13.44
CA GLY A 25 2.94 -1.25 -13.14
C GLY A 25 2.11 -2.09 -14.11
N ASP A 26 2.40 -2.01 -15.40
CA ASP A 26 1.75 -2.81 -16.44
C ASP A 26 2.09 -4.31 -16.32
N GLY A 27 3.19 -4.63 -15.66
CA GLY A 27 3.59 -5.99 -15.34
C GLY A 27 2.80 -6.64 -14.19
N LEU A 28 2.08 -5.86 -13.39
CA LEU A 28 1.26 -6.35 -12.27
C LEU A 28 -0.05 -6.93 -12.81
N LEU A 29 -0.14 -8.26 -12.93
CA LEU A 29 -1.32 -8.92 -13.51
C LEU A 29 -2.33 -9.42 -12.47
N ASN A 30 -1.90 -9.59 -11.23
CA ASN A 30 -2.73 -10.07 -10.13
C ASN A 30 -2.13 -9.69 -8.78
N SER A 31 -2.87 -9.93 -7.70
CA SER A 31 -2.46 -9.58 -6.33
C SER A 31 -1.21 -10.31 -5.87
N GLU A 32 -0.96 -11.54 -6.32
CA GLU A 32 0.24 -12.31 -5.98
C GLU A 32 1.49 -11.62 -6.54
N ILE A 33 1.47 -11.25 -7.82
CA ILE A 33 2.59 -10.54 -8.45
C ILE A 33 2.78 -9.16 -7.82
N ALA A 34 1.68 -8.46 -7.51
CA ALA A 34 1.75 -7.16 -6.85
C ALA A 34 2.38 -7.25 -5.45
N ALA A 35 1.99 -8.24 -4.64
CA ALA A 35 2.56 -8.47 -3.32
C ALA A 35 4.04 -8.86 -3.40
N GLU A 36 4.41 -9.73 -4.34
CA GLU A 36 5.80 -10.13 -4.54
C GLU A 36 6.65 -8.95 -5.04
N ALA A 37 6.13 -8.13 -5.94
CA ALA A 37 6.80 -6.91 -6.39
C ALA A 37 7.06 -5.96 -5.22
N ALA A 38 6.09 -5.77 -4.35
CA ALA A 38 6.24 -4.96 -3.14
C ALA A 38 7.36 -5.48 -2.25
N PHE A 39 7.38 -6.79 -2.02
CA PHE A 39 8.36 -7.43 -1.14
C PHE A 39 9.77 -7.46 -1.74
N ALA A 40 9.91 -7.94 -2.97
CA ALA A 40 11.21 -8.25 -3.56
C ALA A 40 11.92 -7.02 -4.15
N LEU A 41 11.16 -6.04 -4.62
CA LEU A 41 11.70 -4.93 -5.40
C LEU A 41 11.30 -3.54 -4.88
N LEU A 42 9.99 -3.24 -4.86
CA LEU A 42 9.50 -1.86 -4.73
C LEU A 42 9.85 -1.22 -3.39
N SER A 43 9.83 -1.98 -2.30
CA SER A 43 10.19 -1.48 -0.96
C SER A 43 11.66 -1.05 -0.83
N ARG A 44 12.50 -1.38 -1.80
CA ARG A 44 13.95 -1.12 -1.79
C ARG A 44 14.40 -0.06 -2.78
N ILE A 45 13.50 0.48 -3.61
CA ILE A 45 13.87 1.50 -4.60
C ILE A 45 14.06 2.87 -3.93
N GLY A 46 15.07 3.63 -4.37
CA GLY A 46 15.36 4.95 -3.82
C GLY A 46 14.25 5.98 -4.14
N ALA A 47 13.60 5.84 -5.28
CA ALA A 47 12.48 6.71 -5.72
C ALA A 47 11.11 6.24 -5.19
N PHE A 48 11.06 5.47 -4.10
CA PHE A 48 9.80 4.95 -3.58
C PHE A 48 8.78 6.04 -3.21
N PRO A 49 9.14 7.17 -2.59
CA PRO A 49 8.17 8.24 -2.33
C PRO A 49 7.46 8.73 -3.60
N GLU A 50 8.16 8.86 -4.71
CA GLU A 50 7.60 9.25 -6.01
C GLU A 50 6.71 8.14 -6.59
N LEU A 51 7.11 6.89 -6.45
CA LEU A 51 6.31 5.74 -6.86
C LEU A 51 5.01 5.66 -6.03
N PHE A 52 5.11 5.82 -4.72
CA PHE A 52 3.95 5.81 -3.84
C PHE A 52 2.96 6.91 -4.25
N ALA A 53 3.42 8.14 -4.45
CA ALA A 53 2.57 9.24 -4.88
C ALA A 53 1.87 8.95 -6.21
N ALA A 54 2.58 8.35 -7.18
CA ALA A 54 2.01 8.02 -8.49
C ALA A 54 1.00 6.85 -8.41
N TRP A 55 1.30 5.82 -7.62
CA TRP A 55 0.51 4.59 -7.60
C TRP A 55 -0.62 4.58 -6.58
N ILE A 56 -0.58 5.46 -5.58
CA ILE A 56 -1.69 5.61 -4.63
C ILE A 56 -2.81 6.51 -5.16
N ALA A 57 -2.61 7.17 -6.29
CA ALA A 57 -3.58 8.06 -6.91
C ALA A 57 -4.90 7.32 -7.20
N PRO A 58 -6.06 8.00 -7.11
CA PRO A 58 -7.38 7.38 -7.30
C PRO A 58 -7.56 6.69 -8.65
N ASP A 59 -6.86 7.15 -9.69
CA ASP A 59 -6.92 6.64 -11.07
C ASP A 59 -5.84 5.61 -11.41
N ALA A 60 -4.97 5.27 -10.47
CA ALA A 60 -3.84 4.36 -10.73
C ALA A 60 -4.27 2.90 -10.94
N GLY A 61 -5.44 2.51 -10.46
CA GLY A 61 -5.92 1.14 -10.47
C GLY A 61 -5.52 0.37 -9.20
N TRP A 62 -6.36 -0.59 -8.82
CA TRP A 62 -6.24 -1.27 -7.53
C TRP A 62 -4.95 -2.11 -7.38
N LEU A 63 -4.42 -2.68 -8.46
CA LEU A 63 -3.16 -3.46 -8.39
C LEU A 63 -1.96 -2.58 -8.04
N ARG A 64 -1.85 -1.41 -8.65
CA ARG A 64 -0.79 -0.44 -8.33
C ARG A 64 -0.97 0.12 -6.93
N GLN A 65 -2.20 0.46 -6.55
CA GLN A 65 -2.52 0.92 -5.19
C GLN A 65 -2.17 -0.14 -4.15
N TYR A 66 -2.54 -1.39 -4.37
CA TYR A 66 -2.23 -2.50 -3.49
C TYR A 66 -0.72 -2.72 -3.37
N ALA A 67 0.01 -2.75 -4.49
CA ALA A 67 1.47 -2.89 -4.49
C ALA A 67 2.14 -1.73 -3.73
N ALA A 68 1.68 -0.50 -3.92
CA ALA A 68 2.21 0.67 -3.22
C ALA A 68 1.99 0.58 -1.70
N LEU A 69 0.80 0.18 -1.26
CA LEU A 69 0.49 0.01 0.17
C LEU A 69 1.34 -1.09 0.80
N MET A 70 1.45 -2.24 0.16
CA MET A 70 2.24 -3.35 0.66
C MET A 70 3.73 -3.03 0.71
N ALA A 71 4.26 -2.30 -0.29
CA ALA A 71 5.64 -1.85 -0.29
C ALA A 71 5.89 -0.78 0.78
N ALA A 72 4.98 0.18 0.93
CA ALA A 72 5.10 1.23 1.93
C ALA A 72 5.22 0.69 3.36
N ALA A 73 4.53 -0.42 3.66
CA ALA A 73 4.62 -1.09 4.95
C ALA A 73 6.02 -1.68 5.24
N ARG A 74 6.84 -1.87 4.21
CA ARG A 74 8.15 -2.55 4.30
C ARG A 74 9.35 -1.63 4.16
N VAL A 75 9.16 -0.38 3.74
CA VAL A 75 10.29 0.56 3.66
C VAL A 75 10.84 0.84 5.06
N PRO A 76 12.16 1.09 5.20
CA PRO A 76 12.79 1.28 6.51
C PRO A 76 12.20 2.44 7.32
N HIS A 77 11.78 3.51 6.64
CA HIS A 77 11.26 4.72 7.26
C HIS A 77 9.98 5.19 6.56
N PRO A 78 8.83 4.51 6.78
CA PRO A 78 7.58 4.92 6.18
C PRO A 78 7.14 6.29 6.69
N SER A 79 6.63 7.13 5.79
CA SER A 79 6.15 8.46 6.13
C SER A 79 4.76 8.41 6.77
N PRO A 80 4.52 9.08 7.90
CA PRO A 80 3.18 9.20 8.48
C PRO A 80 2.20 9.93 7.56
N ALA A 81 2.69 10.77 6.64
CA ALA A 81 1.88 11.44 5.63
C ALA A 81 1.19 10.46 4.66
N TRP A 82 1.68 9.24 4.53
CA TRP A 82 1.07 8.21 3.67
C TRP A 82 -0.23 7.63 4.25
N ALA A 83 -0.52 7.84 5.52
CA ALA A 83 -1.74 7.33 6.14
C ALA A 83 -3.01 7.92 5.51
N VAL A 84 -3.03 9.21 5.20
CA VAL A 84 -4.19 9.88 4.60
C VAL A 84 -4.54 9.32 3.21
N PRO A 85 -3.61 9.28 2.24
CA PRO A 85 -3.93 8.69 0.93
C PRO A 85 -4.24 7.20 1.01
N ALA A 86 -3.66 6.45 1.95
CA ALA A 86 -4.01 5.05 2.16
C ALA A 86 -5.47 4.89 2.59
N ALA A 87 -5.95 5.69 3.55
CA ALA A 87 -7.35 5.70 3.96
C ALA A 87 -8.27 6.10 2.78
N ALA A 88 -7.88 7.11 1.99
CA ALA A 88 -8.65 7.56 0.84
C ALA A 88 -8.84 6.47 -0.22
N VAL A 89 -7.81 5.65 -0.47
CA VAL A 89 -7.90 4.50 -1.39
C VAL A 89 -8.89 3.47 -0.90
N VAL A 90 -8.87 3.12 0.39
CA VAL A 90 -9.83 2.17 0.98
C VAL A 90 -11.25 2.71 0.87
N HIS A 91 -11.46 3.98 1.22
CA HIS A 91 -12.76 4.63 1.13
C HIS A 91 -13.29 4.64 -0.31
N GLY A 92 -12.47 5.04 -1.27
CA GLY A 92 -12.85 5.06 -2.69
C GLY A 92 -13.24 3.69 -3.22
N ALA A 93 -12.47 2.66 -2.88
CA ALA A 93 -12.75 1.28 -3.27
C ALA A 93 -14.02 0.72 -2.61
N ALA A 94 -14.24 1.02 -1.33
CA ALA A 94 -15.44 0.61 -0.60
C ALA A 94 -16.69 1.31 -1.16
N ALA A 95 -16.62 2.61 -1.41
CA ALA A 95 -17.71 3.38 -1.98
C ALA A 95 -18.07 2.94 -3.41
N ALA A 96 -17.08 2.56 -4.21
CA ALA A 96 -17.28 2.00 -5.56
C ALA A 96 -17.69 0.52 -5.56
N SER A 97 -17.69 -0.13 -4.40
CA SER A 97 -18.05 -1.55 -4.22
C SER A 97 -17.22 -2.49 -5.11
N ILE A 98 -15.96 -2.18 -5.32
CA ILE A 98 -15.08 -3.06 -6.12
C ILE A 98 -14.76 -4.34 -5.32
N PRO A 99 -14.71 -5.51 -5.98
CA PRO A 99 -14.46 -6.80 -5.30
C PRO A 99 -13.12 -6.82 -4.53
N GLU A 100 -12.12 -6.07 -5.01
CA GLU A 100 -10.77 -6.02 -4.46
C GLU A 100 -10.61 -5.02 -3.30
N ALA A 101 -11.68 -4.37 -2.86
CA ALA A 101 -11.63 -3.41 -1.74
C ALA A 101 -11.04 -4.02 -0.46
N HIS A 102 -11.28 -5.31 -0.21
CA HIS A 102 -10.70 -6.03 0.93
C HIS A 102 -9.18 -6.16 0.83
N LEU A 103 -8.62 -6.30 -0.37
CA LEU A 103 -7.16 -6.33 -0.57
C LEU A 103 -6.54 -4.97 -0.28
N LEU A 104 -7.19 -3.89 -0.71
CA LEU A 104 -6.75 -2.53 -0.41
C LEU A 104 -6.83 -2.23 1.08
N ALA A 105 -7.89 -2.68 1.75
CA ALA A 105 -8.01 -2.61 3.21
C ALA A 105 -6.85 -3.36 3.89
N HIS A 106 -6.53 -4.56 3.43
CA HIS A 106 -5.41 -5.35 3.95
C HIS A 106 -4.07 -4.63 3.76
N GLY A 107 -3.82 -4.05 2.59
CA GLY A 107 -2.63 -3.25 2.31
C GLY A 107 -2.53 -2.01 3.20
N ALA A 108 -3.63 -1.31 3.40
CA ALA A 108 -3.69 -0.15 4.30
C ALA A 108 -3.42 -0.55 5.75
N VAL A 109 -3.98 -1.65 6.24
CA VAL A 109 -3.71 -2.19 7.59
C VAL A 109 -2.23 -2.50 7.76
N ALA A 110 -1.58 -3.09 6.76
CA ALA A 110 -0.15 -3.37 6.81
C ALA A 110 0.66 -2.08 6.99
N LEU A 111 0.37 -1.03 6.22
CA LEU A 111 1.02 0.27 6.35
C LEU A 111 0.72 0.93 7.69
N PHE A 112 -0.53 0.95 8.11
CA PHE A 112 -0.95 1.55 9.37
C PHE A 112 -0.30 0.87 10.58
N THR A 113 -0.18 -0.45 10.55
CA THR A 113 0.52 -1.20 11.59
C THR A 113 2.01 -0.84 11.60
N ALA A 114 2.66 -0.80 10.44
CA ALA A 114 4.06 -0.43 10.34
C ALA A 114 4.34 0.99 10.84
N LEU A 115 3.44 1.94 10.60
CA LEU A 115 3.52 3.29 11.12
C LEU A 115 3.21 3.35 12.62
N GLY A 116 2.08 2.79 13.03
CA GLY A 116 1.52 2.94 14.38
C GLY A 116 2.35 2.27 15.47
N THR A 117 3.15 1.27 15.12
CA THR A 117 4.04 0.58 16.07
C THR A 117 5.39 1.28 16.27
N ARG A 118 5.71 2.30 15.48
CA ARG A 118 7.02 2.98 15.56
C ARG A 118 7.12 3.99 16.70
N ASN A 119 6.15 4.87 16.79
CA ASN A 119 6.10 5.93 17.80
C ASN A 119 4.68 6.48 17.94
N GLU A 120 4.46 7.27 18.97
CA GLU A 120 3.13 7.84 19.27
C GLU A 120 2.66 8.84 18.21
N GLU A 121 3.56 9.63 17.65
CA GLU A 121 3.22 10.60 16.59
C GLU A 121 2.63 9.89 15.36
N ASN A 122 3.31 8.85 14.90
CA ASN A 122 2.83 8.02 13.78
C ASN A 122 1.52 7.31 14.12
N ARG A 123 1.40 6.80 15.36
CA ARG A 123 0.16 6.18 15.84
C ARG A 123 -1.01 7.15 15.76
N GLN A 124 -0.83 8.39 16.22
CA GLN A 124 -1.86 9.42 16.13
C GLN A 124 -2.21 9.77 14.68
N ALA A 125 -1.22 9.84 13.80
CA ALA A 125 -1.46 10.07 12.37
C ALA A 125 -2.32 8.94 11.75
N VAL A 126 -2.04 7.69 12.08
CA VAL A 126 -2.81 6.52 11.65
C VAL A 126 -4.24 6.58 12.18
N LEU A 127 -4.42 6.85 13.48
CA LEU A 127 -5.74 6.90 14.10
C LEU A 127 -6.61 8.03 13.51
N ARG A 128 -6.01 9.19 13.23
CA ARG A 128 -6.71 10.29 12.54
C ARG A 128 -7.14 9.89 11.13
N ALA A 129 -6.24 9.26 10.35
CA ALA A 129 -6.55 8.81 9.00
C ALA A 129 -7.64 7.73 9.00
N ALA A 130 -7.52 6.73 9.87
CA ALA A 130 -8.52 5.67 10.01
C ALA A 130 -9.87 6.23 10.49
N GLY A 131 -9.87 7.26 11.33
CA GLY A 131 -11.08 7.93 11.79
C GLY A 131 -11.92 8.57 10.68
N SER A 132 -11.33 8.80 9.50
CA SER A 132 -12.05 9.27 8.32
C SER A 132 -12.82 8.16 7.58
N LEU A 133 -12.54 6.89 7.88
CA LEU A 133 -13.22 5.74 7.28
C LEU A 133 -14.60 5.55 7.90
N GLY A 134 -15.56 5.10 7.08
CA GLY A 134 -16.92 4.77 7.48
C GLY A 134 -17.07 3.35 8.01
N GLN A 135 -18.21 2.73 7.67
CA GLN A 135 -18.60 1.41 8.16
C GLN A 135 -18.89 0.41 7.03
N LEU A 136 -18.53 0.74 5.80
CA LEU A 136 -18.61 -0.24 4.70
C LEU A 136 -17.68 -1.42 4.99
N PRO A 137 -17.96 -2.62 4.46
CA PRO A 137 -17.23 -3.85 4.87
C PRO A 137 -15.71 -3.73 4.86
N ALA A 138 -15.13 -3.13 3.83
CA ALA A 138 -13.67 -2.95 3.75
C ALA A 138 -13.16 -1.92 4.78
N GLU A 139 -13.91 -0.88 5.05
CA GLU A 139 -13.58 0.14 6.06
C GLU A 139 -13.70 -0.43 7.48
N ALA A 140 -14.78 -1.18 7.76
CA ALA A 140 -14.97 -1.87 9.04
C ALA A 140 -13.82 -2.84 9.32
N CYS A 141 -13.35 -3.56 8.31
CA CYS A 141 -12.20 -4.45 8.43
C CYS A 141 -10.94 -3.68 8.88
N VAL A 142 -10.70 -2.48 8.36
CA VAL A 142 -9.57 -1.65 8.81
C VAL A 142 -9.71 -1.30 10.29
N HIS A 143 -10.89 -0.87 10.73
CA HIS A 143 -11.13 -0.55 12.15
C HIS A 143 -10.89 -1.75 13.07
N GLU A 144 -11.45 -2.90 12.73
CA GLU A 144 -11.32 -4.13 13.52
C GLU A 144 -9.85 -4.57 13.63
N GLU A 145 -9.12 -4.59 12.52
CA GLU A 145 -7.71 -4.98 12.50
C GLU A 145 -6.83 -3.99 13.27
N LEU A 146 -7.08 -2.69 13.17
CA LEU A 146 -6.30 -1.69 13.91
C LEU A 146 -6.58 -1.74 15.41
N ALA A 147 -7.84 -1.94 15.82
CA ALA A 147 -8.18 -2.14 17.22
C ALA A 147 -7.37 -3.27 17.84
N TRP A 148 -7.24 -4.36 17.11
CA TRP A 148 -6.48 -5.54 17.52
C TRP A 148 -4.97 -5.34 17.50
N ARG A 149 -4.43 -4.74 16.42
CA ARG A 149 -2.98 -4.60 16.21
C ARG A 149 -2.34 -3.44 16.98
N LEU A 150 -3.07 -2.38 17.21
CA LEU A 150 -2.59 -1.20 17.91
C LEU A 150 -3.13 -1.09 19.34
N GLU A 151 -3.91 -2.06 19.80
CA GLU A 151 -4.49 -2.11 21.14
C GLU A 151 -5.28 -0.83 21.49
N VAL A 152 -6.16 -0.41 20.58
CA VAL A 152 -7.00 0.79 20.71
C VAL A 152 -8.48 0.44 20.85
#